data_f02b5279072edc49479a281abde69a24
#
_entry.id   f02b5279072edc49479a281abde69a24
#
_cell.length_a   1.000
_cell.length_b   1.000
_cell.length_c   1.000
_cell.angle_alpha   90.00
_cell.angle_beta   90.00
_cell.angle_gamma   90.00
#
_symmetry.space_group_name_H-M   'P 1'
#
loop_
_entity.id
_entity.type
_entity.pdbx_description
1 polymer ?
#
loop_
_entity_poly.entity_id
_entity_poly.type
_entity_poly.pdbx_seq_one_letter_code
_entity_poly.pdbx_strand_id
1 'polypeptide(L)'
;MSAIVRSEVLEALGRAEARGEKRVRVIVGLRPGGSMDSIKNALTRSGVTQYHRETAGFLAVELSRQQVLRLSKLAEHVSSIWLDRPVSAAE
;
A
#
# COMPACT_ATOMS: atom_id res chain seq x y z
N MET A 1 14.11 5.87 -9.43
CA MET A 1 12.69 6.12 -9.76
C MET A 1 11.81 5.55 -8.68
N SER A 2 10.74 6.23 -8.31
CA SER A 2 9.83 5.74 -7.27
C SER A 2 8.49 5.37 -7.85
N ALA A 3 7.79 4.46 -7.19
CA ALA A 3 6.41 4.14 -7.53
C ALA A 3 5.51 5.35 -7.22
N ILE A 4 4.39 5.43 -7.91
CA ILE A 4 3.44 6.52 -7.70
C ILE A 4 2.64 6.24 -6.42
N VAL A 5 2.72 7.16 -5.46
CA VAL A 5 1.87 7.12 -4.28
C VAL A 5 0.78 8.18 -4.49
N ARG A 6 -0.47 7.74 -4.54
CA ARG A 6 -1.58 8.67 -4.76
C ARG A 6 -1.70 9.64 -3.58
N SER A 7 -1.99 10.90 -3.89
CA SER A 7 -2.09 11.93 -2.84
C SER A 7 -3.15 11.59 -1.79
N GLU A 8 -4.23 10.92 -2.18
CA GLU A 8 -5.27 10.52 -1.24
C GLU A 8 -4.75 9.57 -0.15
N VAL A 9 -3.71 8.77 -0.44
CA VAL A 9 -3.08 7.90 0.55
C VAL A 9 -2.41 8.76 1.62
N LEU A 10 -1.67 9.77 1.21
CA LEU A 10 -0.97 10.66 2.14
C LEU A 10 -1.96 11.46 2.98
N GLU A 11 -3.05 11.91 2.37
CA GLU A 11 -4.11 12.62 3.10
C GLU A 11 -4.76 11.71 4.12
N ALA A 12 -5.07 10.47 3.75
CA ALA A 12 -5.67 9.51 4.66
C ALA A 12 -4.74 9.18 5.82
N LEU A 13 -3.44 9.05 5.53
CA LEU A 13 -2.43 8.83 6.58
C LEU A 13 -2.39 10.00 7.56
N GLY A 14 -2.44 11.24 7.05
CA GLY A 14 -2.47 12.43 7.90
C GLY A 14 -3.68 12.44 8.82
N ARG A 15 -4.86 12.11 8.30
CA ARG A 15 -6.08 12.03 9.10
C ARG A 15 -6.02 10.91 10.14
N ALA A 16 -5.49 9.76 9.74
CA ALA A 16 -5.36 8.62 10.66
C ALA A 16 -4.41 8.96 11.81
N GLU A 17 -3.26 9.55 11.48
CA GLU A 17 -2.28 9.96 12.48
C GLU A 17 -2.86 10.98 13.44
N ALA A 18 -3.70 11.91 12.96
CA ALA A 18 -4.36 12.88 13.80
C ALA A 18 -5.35 12.23 14.77
N ARG A 19 -5.87 11.06 14.45
CA ARG A 19 -6.76 10.29 15.32
C ARG A 19 -6.01 9.29 16.21
N GLY A 20 -4.68 9.25 16.13
CA GLY A 20 -3.89 8.28 16.87
C GLY A 20 -3.76 6.93 16.19
N GLU A 21 -4.24 6.81 14.96
CA GLU A 21 -4.07 5.60 14.15
C GLU A 21 -2.80 5.71 13.33
N LYS A 22 -2.12 4.60 13.12
CA LYS A 22 -0.82 4.63 12.44
C LYS A 22 -0.87 4.06 11.03
N ARG A 23 -1.95 3.39 10.66
CA ARG A 23 -2.05 2.65 9.40
C ARG A 23 -3.34 2.98 8.68
N VAL A 24 -3.29 2.88 7.35
CA VAL A 24 -4.48 2.96 6.52
C VAL A 24 -4.46 1.78 5.55
N ARG A 25 -5.63 1.38 5.10
CA ARG A 25 -5.75 0.31 4.11
C ARG A 25 -5.47 0.87 2.73
N VAL A 26 -4.49 0.29 2.06
CA VAL A 26 -4.08 0.70 0.72
C VAL A 26 -4.06 -0.50 -0.21
N ILE A 27 -4.04 -0.21 -1.50
CA ILE A 27 -3.84 -1.23 -2.53
C ILE A 27 -2.49 -0.96 -3.17
N VAL A 28 -1.64 -1.99 -3.16
CA VAL A 28 -0.32 -1.93 -3.77
C VAL A 28 -0.42 -2.63 -5.11
N GLY A 29 -0.24 -1.88 -6.20
CA GLY A 29 -0.29 -2.43 -7.54
C GLY A 29 1.04 -3.02 -7.97
N LEU A 30 0.99 -4.21 -8.55
CA LEU A 30 2.17 -4.89 -9.06
C LEU A 30 2.52 -4.33 -10.44
N ARG A 31 3.78 -3.96 -10.64
CA ARG A 31 4.26 -3.53 -11.95
C ARG A 31 4.36 -4.74 -12.88
N PRO A 32 3.98 -4.63 -14.15
CA PRO A 32 4.21 -5.72 -15.11
C PRO A 32 5.70 -6.10 -15.11
N GLY A 33 5.96 -7.39 -14.97
CA GLY A 33 7.32 -7.90 -14.84
C GLY A 33 7.88 -7.85 -13.42
N GLY A 34 7.15 -7.27 -12.49
CA GLY A 34 7.56 -7.25 -11.08
C GLY A 34 7.22 -8.55 -10.36
N SER A 35 7.68 -8.65 -9.12
CA SER A 35 7.50 -9.85 -8.30
C SER A 35 6.67 -9.52 -7.07
N MET A 36 5.52 -10.18 -6.94
CA MET A 36 4.69 -10.05 -5.73
C MET A 36 5.45 -10.57 -4.51
N ASP A 37 6.25 -11.63 -4.67
CA ASP A 37 7.03 -12.16 -3.55
C ASP A 37 8.03 -11.13 -3.03
N SER A 38 8.62 -10.34 -3.90
CA SER A 38 9.53 -9.27 -3.48
C SER A 38 8.80 -8.21 -2.67
N ILE A 39 7.58 -7.87 -3.06
CA ILE A 39 6.74 -6.92 -2.32
C ILE A 39 6.41 -7.50 -0.95
N LYS A 40 5.97 -8.77 -0.90
CA LYS A 40 5.61 -9.43 0.36
C LYS A 40 6.81 -9.57 1.28
N ASN A 41 7.99 -9.86 0.74
CA ASN A 41 9.21 -9.94 1.53
C ASN A 41 9.55 -8.59 2.16
N ALA A 42 9.42 -7.51 1.40
CA ALA A 42 9.66 -6.17 1.93
C ALA A 42 8.67 -5.83 3.04
N LEU A 43 7.41 -6.21 2.88
CA LEU A 43 6.38 -6.01 3.90
C LEU A 43 6.70 -6.81 5.17
N THR A 44 7.12 -8.06 5.02
CA THR A 44 7.50 -8.90 6.15
C THR A 44 8.65 -8.26 6.93
N ARG A 45 9.65 -7.72 6.23
CA ARG A 45 10.77 -7.03 6.87
C ARG A 45 10.32 -5.77 7.62
N SER A 46 9.20 -5.20 7.22
CA SER A 46 8.63 -4.02 7.86
C SER A 46 7.62 -4.40 8.95
N GLY A 47 7.46 -5.69 9.25
CA GLY A 47 6.57 -6.16 10.31
C GLY A 47 5.15 -6.45 9.86
N VAL A 48 4.89 -6.43 8.56
CA VAL A 48 3.56 -6.71 8.03
C VAL A 48 3.49 -8.19 7.64
N THR A 49 2.59 -8.92 8.29
CA THR A 49 2.44 -10.37 8.07
C THR A 49 1.03 -10.79 7.65
N GLN A 50 0.10 -9.83 7.62
CA GLN A 50 -1.29 -10.12 7.27
C GLN A 50 -1.75 -9.17 6.17
N TYR A 51 -2.53 -9.71 5.24
CA TYR A 51 -3.06 -8.96 4.11
C TYR A 51 -4.58 -9.08 4.11
N HIS A 52 -5.27 -8.04 3.62
CA HIS A 52 -6.72 -8.10 3.48
C HIS A 52 -7.13 -8.90 2.27
N ARG A 53 -6.39 -8.74 1.18
CA ARG A 53 -6.70 -9.42 -0.07
C ARG A 53 -5.46 -9.44 -0.95
N GLU A 54 -5.29 -10.52 -1.67
CA GLU A 54 -4.21 -10.65 -2.63
C GLU A 54 -4.76 -11.18 -3.94
N THR A 55 -4.38 -10.54 -5.05
CA THR A 55 -4.66 -11.03 -6.39
C THR A 55 -3.36 -11.08 -7.17
N ALA A 56 -3.42 -11.55 -8.41
CA ALA A 56 -2.23 -11.63 -9.24
C ALA A 56 -1.64 -10.26 -9.56
N GLY A 57 -2.46 -9.19 -9.50
CA GLY A 57 -2.03 -7.86 -9.90
C GLY A 57 -1.94 -6.84 -8.78
N PHE A 58 -2.45 -7.14 -7.60
CA PHE A 58 -2.41 -6.18 -6.49
C PHE A 58 -2.59 -6.85 -5.14
N LEU A 59 -2.23 -6.08 -4.10
CA LEU A 59 -2.28 -6.52 -2.71
C LEU A 59 -2.96 -5.44 -1.88
N ALA A 60 -4.04 -5.79 -1.18
CA ALA A 60 -4.71 -4.88 -0.25
C ALA A 60 -4.18 -5.15 1.16
N VAL A 61 -3.64 -4.12 1.80
CA VAL A 61 -2.92 -4.27 3.06
C VAL A 61 -2.97 -2.96 3.84
N GLU A 62 -2.88 -3.04 5.17
CA GLU A 62 -2.79 -1.85 6.01
C GLU A 62 -1.33 -1.48 6.21
N LEU A 63 -1.00 -0.23 5.92
CA LEU A 63 0.37 0.26 5.99
C LEU A 63 0.44 1.59 6.73
N SER A 64 1.54 1.79 7.43
CA SER A 64 1.91 3.08 8.00
C SER A 64 2.59 3.94 6.93
N ARG A 65 2.78 5.23 7.25
CA ARG A 65 3.48 6.15 6.35
C ARG A 65 4.86 5.64 5.97
N GLN A 66 5.63 5.14 6.93
CA GLN A 66 6.98 4.64 6.64
C GLN A 66 6.93 3.43 5.72
N GLN A 67 5.98 2.54 5.94
CA GLN A 67 5.83 1.35 5.11
C GLN A 67 5.44 1.73 3.67
N VAL A 68 4.54 2.69 3.51
CA VAL A 68 4.17 3.21 2.19
C VAL A 68 5.41 3.78 1.48
N LEU A 69 6.18 4.60 2.20
CA LEU A 69 7.36 5.22 1.61
C LEU A 69 8.42 4.18 1.23
N ARG A 70 8.59 3.14 2.05
CA ARG A 70 9.53 2.06 1.72
C ARG A 70 9.10 1.32 0.47
N LEU A 71 7.82 0.99 0.36
CA LEU A 71 7.32 0.31 -0.83
C LEU A 71 7.44 1.18 -2.08
N SER A 72 7.28 2.49 -1.95
CA SER A 72 7.39 3.39 -3.10
C SER A 72 8.78 3.34 -3.74
N LYS A 73 9.79 2.92 -2.98
CA LYS A 73 11.15 2.81 -3.50
C LYS A 73 11.38 1.52 -4.28
N LEU A 74 10.45 0.58 -4.23
CA LEU A 74 10.53 -0.67 -4.98
C LEU A 74 9.88 -0.52 -6.35
N ALA A 75 10.29 0.48 -7.10
CA ALA A 75 9.67 0.81 -8.39
C ALA A 75 9.80 -0.30 -9.43
N GLU A 76 10.70 -1.26 -9.22
CA GLU A 76 10.83 -2.42 -10.09
C GLU A 76 9.66 -3.39 -9.95
N HIS A 77 8.98 -3.36 -8.80
CA HIS A 77 7.91 -4.29 -8.47
C HIS A 77 6.57 -3.60 -8.24
N VAL A 78 6.59 -2.36 -7.73
CA VAL A 78 5.40 -1.60 -7.39
C VAL A 78 5.16 -0.52 -8.43
N SER A 79 3.99 -0.53 -9.07
CA SER A 79 3.64 0.51 -10.02
C SER A 79 3.04 1.72 -9.31
N SER A 80 2.11 1.48 -8.37
CA SER A 80 1.44 2.56 -7.66
C SER A 80 0.85 2.03 -6.36
N ILE A 81 0.59 2.97 -5.46
CA ILE A 81 -0.09 2.68 -4.19
C ILE A 81 -1.26 3.66 -4.10
N TRP A 82 -2.47 3.13 -3.91
CA TRP A 82 -3.65 3.97 -3.79
C TRP A 82 -4.51 3.52 -2.61
N LEU A 83 -5.45 4.37 -2.22
CA LEU A 83 -6.28 4.13 -1.06
C LEU A 83 -7.33 3.06 -1.37
N ASP A 84 -7.43 2.06 -0.50
CA ASP A 84 -8.47 1.06 -0.61
C ASP A 84 -9.72 1.61 0.08
N ARG A 85 -10.65 2.10 -0.72
CA ARG A 85 -11.92 2.58 -0.21
C ARG A 85 -12.95 1.48 -0.32
N PRO A 86 -13.73 1.25 0.74
CA PRO A 86 -14.86 0.35 0.59
C PRO A 86 -15.74 0.88 -0.52
N VAL A 87 -16.19 -0.02 -1.39
CA VAL A 87 -17.15 0.36 -2.42
C VAL A 87 -18.44 0.68 -1.69
N SER A 88 -18.69 1.97 -1.55
CA SER A 88 -19.90 2.40 -0.85
C SER A 88 -21.07 2.30 -1.78
N ALA A 89 -22.07 1.55 -1.38
CA ALA A 89 -23.28 1.44 -2.17
C ALA A 89 -24.03 2.75 -2.24
N ALA A 90 -23.71 3.68 -1.38
CA ALA A 90 -24.38 4.99 -1.36
C ALA A 90 -23.93 5.91 -2.48
N GLU A 91 -22.90 5.57 -3.15
CA GLU A 91 -22.37 6.40 -4.21
C GLU A 91 -23.02 6.22 -5.54
#